data_10a436378b248c1c681852baf9473198
#
_entry.id   10a436378b248c1c681852baf9473198
#
_cell.length_a   1.000
_cell.length_b   1.000
_cell.length_c   1.000
_cell.angle_alpha   90.00
_cell.angle_beta   90.00
_cell.angle_gamma   90.00
#
_symmetry.space_group_name_H-M   'P 1'
#
loop_
_entity.id
_entity.type
_entity.pdbx_description
1 polymer ?
#
loop_
_entity_poly.entity_id
_entity_poly.type
_entity_poly.pdbx_seq_one_letter_code
_entity_poly.pdbx_strand_id
1 'polypeptide(L)'
;MFYDTDVWPQLDNESLWIYDKLILSRKLGYKCGPCGVPVPYAADYIVRPIINLEGQGKGTEKLWIEHDTWHLKFGYFWQEIFAGRHLSIDYHKGSQLRCTEGFREQKSFVHFTRWILVDEKPKLPLIVQDITTQYDDVNIEMIGGNVIELHLRKNKDFDDGAIEVIPVWEDRQNSKPENFFYVEDTDDERPRLGLYKRYE
;
A
#
# COMPACT_ATOMS: atom_id res chain seq x y z
N MET A 1 7.46 -13.06 -11.10
CA MET A 1 6.81 -11.94 -10.38
C MET A 1 6.81 -12.34 -8.91
N PHE A 2 7.29 -11.49 -8.02
CA PHE A 2 7.45 -11.83 -6.60
C PHE A 2 6.34 -11.16 -5.77
N TYR A 3 5.85 -11.89 -4.77
CA TYR A 3 4.99 -11.38 -3.70
C TYR A 3 5.84 -10.98 -2.50
N ASP A 4 5.30 -10.19 -1.57
CA ASP A 4 6.01 -9.86 -0.33
C ASP A 4 6.28 -11.10 0.52
N THR A 5 5.42 -12.11 0.43
CA THR A 5 5.62 -13.43 1.03
C THR A 5 6.82 -14.20 0.47
N ASP A 6 7.21 -13.93 -0.79
CA ASP A 6 8.39 -14.53 -1.41
C ASP A 6 9.67 -13.77 -1.03
N VAL A 7 9.57 -12.45 -0.85
CA VAL A 7 10.69 -11.56 -0.54
C VAL A 7 11.06 -11.64 0.95
N TRP A 8 10.06 -11.59 1.82
CA TRP A 8 10.25 -11.55 3.28
C TRP A 8 11.20 -12.62 3.83
N PRO A 9 11.11 -13.91 3.48
CA PRO A 9 12.01 -14.94 4.01
C PRO A 9 13.47 -14.80 3.58
N GLN A 10 13.74 -13.97 2.57
CA GLN A 10 15.08 -13.76 2.00
C GLN A 10 15.78 -12.54 2.59
N LEU A 11 15.07 -11.73 3.40
CA LEU A 11 15.62 -10.51 3.98
C LEU A 11 16.51 -10.84 5.20
N ASP A 12 17.55 -10.04 5.35
CA ASP A 12 18.31 -9.99 6.59
C ASP A 12 17.53 -9.27 7.69
N ASN A 13 17.95 -9.46 8.94
CA ASN A 13 17.27 -8.85 10.08
C ASN A 13 17.31 -7.32 10.06
N GLU A 14 18.28 -6.71 9.39
CA GLU A 14 18.44 -5.27 9.30
C GLU A 14 17.45 -4.65 8.32
N SER A 15 16.91 -5.45 7.38
CA SER A 15 15.97 -5.04 6.35
C SER A 15 14.50 -5.27 6.72
N LEU A 16 14.20 -6.13 7.70
CA LEU A 16 12.82 -6.48 8.09
C LEU A 16 11.95 -5.28 8.48
N TRP A 17 12.55 -4.22 9.05
CA TRP A 17 11.84 -3.02 9.45
C TRP A 17 11.16 -2.30 8.28
N ILE A 18 11.59 -2.53 7.03
CA ILE A 18 11.00 -1.90 5.83
C ILE A 18 9.53 -2.31 5.68
N TYR A 19 9.20 -3.53 6.07
CA TYR A 19 7.84 -4.05 6.09
C TYR A 19 7.05 -3.74 7.38
N ASP A 20 7.74 -3.26 8.43
CA ASP A 20 7.13 -2.82 9.68
C ASP A 20 6.57 -1.41 9.55
N LYS A 21 5.26 -1.31 9.30
CA LYS A 21 4.56 -0.04 9.08
C LYS A 21 4.61 0.88 10.31
N LEU A 22 4.71 0.33 11.53
CA LEU A 22 4.85 1.12 12.75
C LEU A 22 6.25 1.74 12.84
N ILE A 23 7.29 0.96 12.57
CA ILE A 23 8.68 1.47 12.56
C ILE A 23 8.84 2.49 11.44
N LEU A 24 8.35 2.21 10.23
CA LEU A 24 8.35 3.15 9.11
C LEU A 24 7.68 4.46 9.51
N SER A 25 6.46 4.41 10.06
CA SER A 25 5.71 5.59 10.49
C SER A 25 6.48 6.42 11.53
N ARG A 26 7.13 5.77 12.50
CA ARG A 26 7.97 6.44 13.51
C ARG A 26 9.20 7.09 12.89
N LYS A 27 9.89 6.42 11.98
CA LYS A 27 11.05 6.97 11.28
C LYS A 27 10.68 8.19 10.42
N LEU A 28 9.45 8.24 9.92
CA LEU A 28 8.89 9.38 9.16
C LEU A 28 8.29 10.48 10.04
N GLY A 29 8.28 10.31 11.38
CA GLY A 29 7.80 11.31 12.34
C GLY A 29 6.28 11.41 12.44
N TYR A 30 5.52 10.40 12.01
CA TYR A 30 4.07 10.40 12.08
C TYR A 30 3.55 10.10 13.48
N LYS A 31 2.38 10.66 13.83
CA LYS A 31 1.70 10.31 15.07
C LYS A 31 1.16 8.88 14.95
N CYS A 32 1.75 7.97 15.68
CA CYS A 32 1.41 6.54 15.66
C CYS A 32 1.83 5.85 16.96
N GLY A 33 1.20 4.74 17.26
CA GLY A 33 1.57 3.90 18.39
C GLY A 33 0.95 2.51 18.31
N PRO A 34 1.59 1.49 18.90
CA PRO A 34 1.02 0.15 18.97
C PRO A 34 -0.17 0.10 19.93
N CYS A 35 -0.88 -1.04 19.97
CA CYS A 35 -1.85 -1.36 21.00
C CYS A 35 -1.26 -1.07 22.40
N GLY A 36 -2.05 -0.43 23.27
CA GLY A 36 -1.65 -0.03 24.62
C GLY A 36 -0.98 1.33 24.74
N VAL A 37 -0.53 1.93 23.65
CA VAL A 37 -0.02 3.32 23.66
C VAL A 37 -1.16 4.29 23.36
N PRO A 38 -1.48 5.24 24.27
CA PRO A 38 -2.61 6.14 24.09
C PRO A 38 -2.42 7.08 22.90
N VAL A 39 -3.55 7.50 22.29
CA VAL A 39 -3.55 8.55 21.28
C VAL A 39 -3.32 9.93 21.90
N PRO A 40 -2.72 10.88 21.18
CA PRO A 40 -2.42 12.22 21.73
C PRO A 40 -3.67 13.10 21.93
N TYR A 41 -4.76 12.82 21.21
CA TYR A 41 -6.07 13.50 21.33
C TYR A 41 -7.16 12.63 20.70
N ALA A 42 -8.41 12.89 21.11
CA ALA A 42 -9.58 12.18 20.57
C ALA A 42 -9.80 12.53 19.09
N ALA A 43 -9.77 11.52 18.22
CA ALA A 43 -9.96 11.67 16.78
C ALA A 43 -10.24 10.34 16.09
N ASP A 44 -10.51 10.39 14.79
CA ASP A 44 -10.43 9.25 13.91
C ASP A 44 -8.96 8.89 13.60
N TYR A 45 -8.63 7.62 13.71
CA TYR A 45 -7.33 7.05 13.38
C TYR A 45 -7.47 5.89 12.40
N ILE A 46 -6.44 5.65 11.61
CA ILE A 46 -6.29 4.38 10.88
C ILE A 46 -5.67 3.37 11.84
N VAL A 47 -6.33 2.22 11.97
CA VAL A 47 -5.83 1.06 12.70
C VAL A 47 -5.56 -0.06 11.71
N ARG A 48 -4.35 -0.61 11.73
CA ARG A 48 -3.92 -1.60 10.75
C ARG A 48 -2.83 -2.52 11.31
N PRO A 49 -2.62 -3.71 10.70
CA PRO A 49 -1.54 -4.60 11.08
C PRO A 49 -0.16 -3.91 10.93
N ILE A 50 0.74 -4.17 11.86
CA ILE A 50 2.13 -3.70 11.80
C ILE A 50 2.82 -4.30 10.57
N ILE A 51 2.64 -5.60 10.34
CA ILE A 51 3.14 -6.32 9.16
C ILE A 51 1.93 -6.91 8.42
N ASN A 52 1.87 -6.69 7.12
CA ASN A 52 0.87 -7.28 6.25
C ASN A 52 1.51 -7.63 4.90
N LEU A 53 1.94 -8.88 4.75
CA LEU A 53 2.58 -9.39 3.52
C LEU A 53 1.56 -9.74 2.43
N GLU A 54 0.27 -9.87 2.78
CA GLU A 54 -0.80 -10.16 1.82
C GLU A 54 -1.24 -8.90 1.04
N GLY A 55 -0.92 -7.70 1.55
CA GLY A 55 -1.25 -6.43 0.91
C GLY A 55 -2.75 -6.08 0.96
N GLN A 56 -3.22 -5.31 -0.03
CA GLN A 56 -4.63 -4.91 -0.24
C GLN A 56 -5.29 -4.21 0.95
N GLY A 57 -4.53 -3.66 1.90
CA GLY A 57 -5.10 -3.01 3.08
C GLY A 57 -5.84 -3.96 4.03
N LYS A 58 -5.63 -5.28 3.93
CA LYS A 58 -6.29 -6.29 4.76
C LYS A 58 -6.11 -5.98 6.25
N GLY A 59 -7.22 -5.96 6.99
CA GLY A 59 -7.24 -5.63 8.41
C GLY A 59 -7.13 -4.13 8.72
N THR A 60 -7.18 -3.24 7.72
CA THR A 60 -7.19 -1.79 7.93
C THR A 60 -8.61 -1.31 8.21
N GLU A 61 -8.78 -0.55 9.26
CA GLU A 61 -10.04 0.07 9.65
C GLU A 61 -9.83 1.51 10.14
N LYS A 62 -10.88 2.30 10.09
CA LYS A 62 -10.94 3.65 10.64
C LYS A 62 -11.71 3.60 11.94
N LEU A 63 -11.09 4.00 13.04
CA LEU A 63 -11.69 3.98 14.37
C LEU A 63 -11.61 5.37 15.02
N TRP A 64 -12.71 5.76 15.69
CA TRP A 64 -12.67 6.87 16.63
C TRP A 64 -12.03 6.37 17.93
N ILE A 65 -10.96 7.02 18.37
CA ILE A 65 -10.25 6.69 19.61
C ILE A 65 -10.18 7.96 20.47
N GLU A 66 -10.70 7.88 21.69
CA GLU A 66 -10.69 9.00 22.63
C GLU A 66 -9.33 9.17 23.32
N HIS A 67 -8.78 8.09 23.83
CA HIS A 67 -7.48 8.12 24.53
C HIS A 67 -6.80 6.75 24.50
N ASP A 68 -7.43 5.73 25.07
CA ASP A 68 -6.86 4.43 25.38
C ASP A 68 -6.99 3.46 24.18
N THR A 69 -5.99 2.64 23.97
CA THR A 69 -5.88 1.75 22.81
C THR A 69 -5.75 0.27 23.18
N TRP A 70 -6.03 -0.10 24.43
CA TRP A 70 -5.95 -1.50 24.88
C TRP A 70 -6.96 -2.44 24.21
N HIS A 71 -8.01 -1.89 23.63
CA HIS A 71 -9.01 -2.63 22.86
C HIS A 71 -8.53 -3.03 21.45
N LEU A 72 -7.41 -2.48 20.97
CA LEU A 72 -6.84 -2.84 19.67
C LEU A 72 -6.21 -4.25 19.76
N LYS A 73 -6.23 -4.96 18.64
CA LYS A 73 -5.60 -6.28 18.52
C LYS A 73 -4.08 -6.19 18.68
N PHE A 74 -3.46 -7.17 19.32
CA PHE A 74 -2.00 -7.31 19.29
C PHE A 74 -1.49 -7.46 17.86
N GLY A 75 -0.34 -6.84 17.56
CA GLY A 75 0.19 -6.77 16.21
C GLY A 75 -0.44 -5.68 15.33
N TYR A 76 -1.35 -4.87 15.90
CA TYR A 76 -1.93 -3.69 15.27
C TYR A 76 -1.38 -2.41 15.87
N PHE A 77 -1.46 -1.34 15.11
CA PHE A 77 -1.10 0.00 15.55
C PHE A 77 -2.08 1.03 15.00
N TRP A 78 -2.20 2.14 15.70
CA TRP A 78 -2.93 3.31 15.25
C TRP A 78 -1.99 4.33 14.60
N GLN A 79 -2.50 5.07 13.63
CA GLN A 79 -1.80 6.14 12.95
C GLN A 79 -2.77 7.26 12.60
N GLU A 80 -2.28 8.51 12.56
CA GLU A 80 -3.03 9.64 12.04
C GLU A 80 -3.47 9.41 10.59
N ILE A 81 -4.64 9.98 10.23
CA ILE A 81 -5.20 9.84 8.87
C ILE A 81 -4.54 10.84 7.95
N PHE A 82 -4.03 10.35 6.84
CA PHE A 82 -3.58 11.20 5.73
C PHE A 82 -4.69 11.39 4.71
N ALA A 83 -4.83 12.62 4.21
CA ALA A 83 -5.76 12.98 3.15
C ALA A 83 -5.00 13.29 1.85
N GLY A 84 -5.63 13.07 0.71
CA GLY A 84 -5.08 13.35 -0.60
C GLY A 84 -5.08 12.14 -1.52
N ARG A 85 -4.34 12.30 -2.64
CA ARG A 85 -4.22 11.25 -3.67
C ARG A 85 -3.43 10.07 -3.16
N HIS A 86 -3.85 8.88 -3.52
CA HIS A 86 -3.11 7.64 -3.24
C HIS A 86 -2.24 7.32 -4.45
N LEU A 87 -0.93 7.35 -4.25
CA LEU A 87 0.05 7.05 -5.28
C LEU A 87 0.76 5.74 -4.96
N SER A 88 1.02 4.94 -5.98
CA SER A 88 1.91 3.78 -5.93
C SER A 88 3.02 3.99 -6.96
N ILE A 89 4.28 3.96 -6.50
CA ILE A 89 5.43 4.38 -7.30
C ILE A 89 6.44 3.25 -7.31
N ASP A 90 6.82 2.80 -8.50
CA ASP A 90 7.86 1.80 -8.68
C ASP A 90 9.21 2.43 -8.99
N TYR A 91 10.23 1.94 -8.31
CA TYR A 91 11.63 2.26 -8.52
C TYR A 91 12.40 1.01 -8.94
N HIS A 92 13.39 1.21 -9.80
CA HIS A 92 14.41 0.22 -10.12
C HIS A 92 15.79 0.87 -9.97
N LYS A 93 16.61 0.36 -9.05
CA LYS A 93 17.97 0.84 -8.77
C LYS A 93 18.03 2.37 -8.61
N GLY A 94 17.16 2.92 -7.78
CA GLY A 94 17.06 4.35 -7.50
C GLY A 94 16.37 5.20 -8.56
N SER A 95 16.03 4.64 -9.71
CA SER A 95 15.33 5.35 -10.79
C SER A 95 13.84 5.07 -10.76
N GLN A 96 13.01 6.12 -10.75
CA GLN A 96 11.57 5.94 -10.87
C GLN A 96 11.20 5.36 -12.23
N LEU A 97 10.48 4.24 -12.23
CA LEU A 97 9.98 3.60 -13.45
C LEU A 97 8.59 4.12 -13.82
N ARG A 98 7.69 4.21 -12.84
CA ARG A 98 6.31 4.64 -13.04
C ARG A 98 5.72 5.19 -11.75
N CYS A 99 4.68 5.99 -11.91
CA CYS A 99 3.81 6.44 -10.82
C CYS A 99 2.37 6.17 -11.22
N THR A 100 1.58 5.58 -10.33
CA THR A 100 0.17 5.31 -10.57
C THR A 100 -0.68 5.93 -9.48
N GLU A 101 -1.86 6.44 -9.83
CA GLU A 101 -2.85 6.96 -8.89
C GLU A 101 -3.99 5.97 -8.71
N GLY A 102 -4.29 5.63 -7.46
CA GLY A 102 -5.36 4.74 -7.07
C GLY A 102 -6.63 5.49 -6.65
N PHE A 103 -7.76 5.05 -7.18
CA PHE A 103 -9.10 5.55 -6.86
C PHE A 103 -9.84 4.50 -6.03
N ARG A 104 -10.40 4.90 -4.90
CA ARG A 104 -11.12 4.02 -3.98
C ARG A 104 -12.56 4.46 -3.81
N GLU A 105 -13.42 3.54 -3.41
CA GLU A 105 -14.72 3.91 -2.87
C GLU A 105 -14.58 4.64 -1.54
N GLN A 106 -15.49 5.60 -1.30
CA GLN A 106 -15.41 6.52 -0.15
C GLN A 106 -15.31 5.83 1.22
N LYS A 107 -15.75 4.58 1.34
CA LYS A 107 -15.81 3.85 2.64
C LYS A 107 -14.92 2.62 2.69
N SER A 108 -14.15 2.31 1.65
CA SER A 108 -13.29 1.12 1.61
C SER A 108 -11.81 1.49 1.64
N PHE A 109 -11.04 0.77 2.45
CA PHE A 109 -9.58 0.83 2.44
C PHE A 109 -8.96 -0.27 1.56
N VAL A 110 -9.76 -1.22 1.14
CA VAL A 110 -9.35 -2.43 0.40
C VAL A 110 -9.73 -2.33 -1.07
N HIS A 111 -10.94 -1.86 -1.36
CA HIS A 111 -11.49 -1.90 -2.71
C HIS A 111 -11.11 -0.64 -3.51
N PHE A 112 -10.02 -0.74 -4.25
CA PHE A 112 -9.74 0.20 -5.32
C PHE A 112 -10.70 -0.05 -6.49
N THR A 113 -11.17 1.03 -7.12
CA THR A 113 -12.04 0.97 -8.30
C THR A 113 -11.23 1.02 -9.58
N ARG A 114 -10.07 1.67 -9.55
CA ARG A 114 -9.11 1.69 -10.65
C ARG A 114 -7.78 2.30 -10.21
N TRP A 115 -6.76 2.04 -11.01
CA TRP A 115 -5.46 2.69 -10.98
C TRP A 115 -5.12 3.24 -12.35
N ILE A 116 -4.53 4.41 -12.45
CA ILE A 116 -4.10 5.03 -13.70
C ILE A 116 -2.64 5.42 -13.63
N LEU A 117 -1.92 5.29 -14.74
CA LEU A 117 -0.57 5.81 -14.90
C LEU A 117 -0.61 7.35 -14.88
N VAL A 118 0.28 7.97 -14.13
CA VAL A 118 0.42 9.44 -14.05
C VAL A 118 1.87 9.86 -14.22
N ASP A 119 2.09 11.00 -14.87
CA ASP A 119 3.45 11.57 -15.04
C ASP A 119 3.77 12.47 -13.84
N GLU A 120 4.12 11.84 -12.72
CA GLU A 120 4.49 12.53 -11.49
C GLU A 120 5.75 11.95 -10.87
N LYS A 121 6.54 12.83 -10.24
CA LYS A 121 7.76 12.47 -9.49
C LYS A 121 7.68 13.03 -8.07
N PRO A 122 6.95 12.35 -7.17
CA PRO A 122 6.79 12.80 -5.79
C PRO A 122 8.14 12.89 -5.08
N LYS A 123 8.28 13.93 -4.23
CA LYS A 123 9.47 14.06 -3.38
C LYS A 123 9.42 12.99 -2.28
N LEU A 124 10.47 12.20 -2.19
CA LEU A 124 10.62 11.19 -1.15
C LEU A 124 11.40 11.74 0.06
N PRO A 125 11.09 11.29 1.30
CA PRO A 125 11.96 11.46 2.45
C PRO A 125 13.33 10.80 2.22
N LEU A 126 14.41 11.34 2.77
CA LEU A 126 15.78 10.84 2.55
C LEU A 126 15.91 9.35 2.86
N ILE A 127 15.37 8.90 3.99
CA ILE A 127 15.43 7.48 4.37
C ILE A 127 14.75 6.55 3.33
N VAL A 128 13.72 7.04 2.64
CA VAL A 128 13.04 6.28 1.58
C VAL A 128 13.83 6.32 0.28
N GLN A 129 14.47 7.46 -0.04
CA GLN A 129 15.41 7.54 -1.17
C GLN A 129 16.56 6.55 -1.01
N ASP A 130 17.15 6.45 0.18
CA ASP A 130 18.23 5.49 0.46
C ASP A 130 17.79 4.06 0.18
N ILE A 131 16.56 3.68 0.58
CA ILE A 131 15.99 2.35 0.30
C ILE A 131 15.89 2.11 -1.22
N THR A 132 15.44 3.09 -2.00
CA THR A 132 15.32 2.91 -3.47
C THR A 132 16.66 2.67 -4.16
N THR A 133 17.77 3.09 -3.56
CA THR A 133 19.12 2.87 -4.09
C THR A 133 19.78 1.59 -3.59
N GLN A 134 19.36 1.09 -2.42
CA GLN A 134 19.90 -0.11 -1.80
C GLN A 134 19.31 -1.40 -2.39
N TYR A 135 18.07 -1.35 -2.85
CA TYR A 135 17.34 -2.52 -3.37
C TYR A 135 17.04 -2.35 -4.86
N ASP A 136 17.09 -3.47 -5.59
CA ASP A 136 16.88 -3.47 -7.04
C ASP A 136 15.49 -2.96 -7.41
N ASP A 137 14.45 -3.47 -6.76
CA ASP A 137 13.07 -3.07 -7.01
C ASP A 137 12.40 -2.64 -5.71
N VAL A 138 11.79 -1.45 -5.72
CA VAL A 138 11.03 -0.91 -4.59
C VAL A 138 9.73 -0.32 -5.08
N ASN A 139 8.61 -0.73 -4.47
CA ASN A 139 7.33 -0.05 -4.63
C ASN A 139 7.04 0.77 -3.37
N ILE A 140 6.61 2.00 -3.56
CA ILE A 140 6.31 2.97 -2.49
C ILE A 140 4.85 3.37 -2.60
N GLU A 141 4.08 3.19 -1.52
CA GLU A 141 2.72 3.72 -1.43
C GLU A 141 2.68 5.00 -0.62
N MET A 142 1.98 6.01 -1.16
CA MET A 142 1.85 7.34 -0.54
C MET A 142 0.41 7.82 -0.54
N ILE A 143 0.02 8.57 0.50
CA ILE A 143 -1.25 9.31 0.54
C ILE A 143 -0.96 10.77 0.86
N GLY A 144 -1.36 11.69 -0.05
CA GLY A 144 -1.17 13.13 0.15
C GLY A 144 0.31 13.54 0.39
N GLY A 145 1.25 12.83 -0.23
CA GLY A 145 2.69 13.08 -0.07
C GLY A 145 3.32 12.35 1.13
N ASN A 146 2.56 11.62 1.94
CA ASN A 146 3.07 10.85 3.07
C ASN A 146 3.25 9.38 2.68
N VAL A 147 4.44 8.82 2.88
CA VAL A 147 4.72 7.41 2.63
C VAL A 147 4.03 6.55 3.68
N ILE A 148 3.24 5.57 3.23
CA ILE A 148 2.47 4.72 4.12
C ILE A 148 2.93 3.26 4.12
N GLU A 149 3.57 2.80 3.04
CA GLU A 149 4.00 1.42 2.89
C GLU A 149 5.16 1.33 1.90
N LEU A 150 6.03 0.35 2.11
CA LEU A 150 7.15 0.01 1.25
C LEU A 150 7.13 -1.47 0.94
N HIS A 151 7.45 -1.83 -0.31
CA HIS A 151 7.59 -3.21 -0.76
C HIS A 151 8.91 -3.34 -1.53
N LEU A 152 9.71 -4.37 -1.25
CA LEU A 152 10.97 -4.63 -1.95
C LEU A 152 10.72 -5.46 -3.23
N ARG A 153 9.78 -5.00 -4.02
CA ARG A 153 9.36 -5.51 -5.33
C ARG A 153 8.62 -4.42 -6.09
N LYS A 154 8.36 -4.61 -7.37
CA LYS A 154 7.46 -3.74 -8.15
C LYS A 154 5.99 -4.02 -7.83
N ASN A 155 5.13 -3.06 -8.12
CA ASN A 155 3.69 -3.29 -8.13
C ASN A 155 3.34 -4.31 -9.23
N LYS A 156 2.78 -5.45 -8.80
CA LYS A 156 2.46 -6.57 -9.69
C LYS A 156 1.25 -6.32 -10.60
N ASP A 157 0.41 -5.36 -10.25
CA ASP A 157 -0.82 -5.08 -10.98
C ASP A 157 -0.53 -4.36 -12.31
N PHE A 158 0.62 -3.66 -12.39
CA PHE A 158 1.09 -3.01 -13.60
C PHE A 158 2.27 -3.77 -14.22
N ASP A 159 2.07 -4.28 -15.42
CA ASP A 159 3.12 -4.77 -16.31
C ASP A 159 3.55 -3.69 -17.31
N ASP A 160 4.49 -4.02 -18.19
CA ASP A 160 5.02 -3.07 -19.17
C ASP A 160 3.94 -2.70 -20.19
N GLY A 161 3.75 -1.39 -20.35
CA GLY A 161 2.78 -0.81 -21.27
C GLY A 161 1.36 -0.66 -20.71
N ALA A 162 1.05 -1.19 -19.52
CA ALA A 162 -0.24 -0.95 -18.90
C ALA A 162 -0.37 0.52 -18.45
N ILE A 163 -1.46 1.19 -18.87
CA ILE A 163 -1.76 2.59 -18.54
C ILE A 163 -2.92 2.75 -17.58
N GLU A 164 -3.78 1.75 -17.50
CA GLU A 164 -4.92 1.73 -16.57
C GLU A 164 -5.22 0.28 -16.15
N VAL A 165 -5.55 0.12 -14.87
CA VAL A 165 -5.90 -1.17 -14.28
C VAL A 165 -7.16 -1.01 -13.44
N ILE A 166 -8.13 -1.90 -13.63
CA ILE A 166 -9.39 -1.97 -12.88
C ILE A 166 -9.45 -3.32 -12.17
N PRO A 167 -9.37 -3.34 -10.82
CA PRO A 167 -9.53 -4.58 -10.07
C PRO A 167 -10.94 -5.15 -10.20
N VAL A 168 -11.03 -6.48 -10.36
CA VAL A 168 -12.28 -7.24 -10.44
C VAL A 168 -12.48 -7.95 -9.11
N TRP A 169 -13.54 -7.62 -8.38
CA TRP A 169 -13.81 -8.13 -7.05
C TRP A 169 -14.95 -9.16 -7.06
N GLU A 170 -14.84 -10.21 -6.25
CA GLU A 170 -15.82 -11.29 -6.15
C GLU A 170 -17.22 -10.81 -5.75
N ASP A 171 -17.29 -9.83 -4.86
CA ASP A 171 -18.54 -9.27 -4.30
C ASP A 171 -19.21 -8.23 -5.20
N ARG A 172 -18.73 -8.06 -6.46
CA ARG A 172 -19.19 -6.98 -7.36
C ARG A 172 -19.50 -7.47 -8.76
N GLN A 173 -20.52 -6.83 -9.35
CA GLN A 173 -20.76 -6.97 -10.79
C GLN A 173 -19.76 -6.09 -11.55
N ASN A 174 -18.76 -6.74 -12.14
CA ASN A 174 -17.77 -6.07 -12.97
C ASN A 174 -18.07 -6.38 -14.44
N SER A 175 -18.62 -5.43 -15.18
CA SER A 175 -18.68 -5.54 -16.63
C SER A 175 -17.33 -5.16 -17.22
N LYS A 176 -16.80 -5.98 -18.12
CA LYS A 176 -15.54 -5.69 -18.83
C LYS A 176 -15.71 -4.38 -19.64
N PRO A 177 -14.87 -3.36 -19.38
CA PRO A 177 -14.89 -2.15 -20.19
C PRO A 177 -14.38 -2.41 -21.61
N GLU A 178 -14.80 -1.56 -22.55
CA GLU A 178 -14.27 -1.60 -23.92
C GLU A 178 -12.76 -1.33 -23.94
N ASN A 179 -12.01 -2.02 -24.78
CA ASN A 179 -10.55 -1.91 -24.93
C ASN A 179 -9.72 -2.32 -23.69
N PHE A 180 -10.28 -3.14 -22.79
CA PHE A 180 -9.55 -3.77 -21.70
C PHE A 180 -9.37 -5.26 -21.92
N PHE A 181 -8.29 -5.81 -21.38
CA PHE A 181 -8.00 -7.23 -21.34
C PHE A 181 -8.15 -7.76 -19.92
N TYR A 182 -8.78 -8.91 -19.75
CA TYR A 182 -8.88 -9.55 -18.44
C TYR A 182 -7.63 -10.40 -18.18
N VAL A 183 -7.06 -10.22 -16.99
CA VAL A 183 -5.96 -11.02 -16.44
C VAL A 183 -6.43 -11.59 -15.12
N GLU A 184 -6.50 -12.91 -15.02
CA GLU A 184 -6.91 -13.60 -13.79
C GLU A 184 -5.86 -13.41 -12.68
N ASP A 185 -6.31 -13.20 -11.44
CA ASP A 185 -5.42 -13.23 -10.27
C ASP A 185 -5.18 -14.69 -9.88
N THR A 186 -3.93 -15.08 -9.79
CA THR A 186 -3.56 -16.47 -9.46
C THR A 186 -3.48 -16.73 -7.95
N ASP A 187 -3.88 -15.76 -7.14
CA ASP A 187 -3.84 -15.86 -5.69
C ASP A 187 -5.24 -16.21 -5.15
N ASP A 188 -5.49 -17.50 -4.94
CA ASP A 188 -6.78 -18.04 -4.50
C ASP A 188 -7.24 -17.57 -3.11
N GLU A 189 -6.36 -16.97 -2.32
CA GLU A 189 -6.69 -16.48 -0.96
C GLU A 189 -7.25 -15.04 -0.97
N ARG A 190 -7.36 -14.41 -2.13
CA ARG A 190 -7.80 -13.02 -2.26
C ARG A 190 -9.23 -12.91 -2.81
N PRO A 191 -10.03 -11.95 -2.30
CA PRO A 191 -11.36 -11.68 -2.84
C PRO A 191 -11.32 -11.00 -4.22
N ARG A 192 -10.13 -10.76 -4.77
CA ARG A 192 -9.92 -10.18 -6.09
C ARG A 192 -9.77 -11.30 -7.11
N LEU A 193 -10.70 -11.37 -8.06
CA LEU A 193 -10.73 -12.39 -9.12
C LEU A 193 -9.70 -12.12 -10.23
N GLY A 194 -9.31 -10.86 -10.43
CA GLY A 194 -8.40 -10.49 -11.49
C GLY A 194 -8.37 -8.98 -11.75
N LEU A 195 -7.86 -8.62 -12.90
CA LEU A 195 -7.65 -7.24 -13.33
C LEU A 195 -8.13 -7.07 -14.77
N TYR A 196 -8.85 -6.00 -15.05
CA TYR A 196 -8.96 -5.48 -16.40
C TYR A 196 -7.82 -4.50 -16.63
N LYS A 197 -7.01 -4.72 -17.67
CA LYS A 197 -5.86 -3.88 -18.02
C LYS A 197 -6.08 -3.23 -19.37
N ARG A 198 -5.71 -1.95 -19.49
CA ARG A 198 -5.66 -1.22 -20.74
C ARG A 198 -4.20 -0.84 -21.01
N TYR A 199 -3.78 -1.04 -22.24
CA TYR A 199 -2.44 -0.75 -22.74
C TYR A 199 -2.47 0.42 -23.70
N GLU A 200 -1.30 1.06 -23.92
CA GLU A 200 -1.14 2.10 -24.95
C GLU A 200 -1.47 1.59 -26.35
#